data_67a07c6f693381cfa1bd2fd236614767
#
_entry.id   67a07c6f693381cfa1bd2fd236614767
#
_cell.length_a   1.000
_cell.length_b   1.000
_cell.length_c   1.000
_cell.angle_alpha   90.00
_cell.angle_beta   90.00
_cell.angle_gamma   90.00
#
_symmetry.space_group_name_H-M   'P 1'
#
loop_
_entity.id
_entity.type
_entity.pdbx_description
1 polymer ?
#
loop_
_entity_poly.entity_id
_entity_poly.type
_entity_poly.pdbx_seq_one_letter_code
_entity_poly.pdbx_strand_id
1 'polypeptide(L)'
;MICTTLNRIREHDPCVEGWKKLLQHLGKTEADDEPLPFSVIVESNGIKDALWACCTVPEHDREWRLFAVWCARQVQHLMTDQRSHEAINVAERFALGAATKNELDAACNAACDADFPAQKAEFLRVVTETECCEAIRARGEKP
;
A
#
# COMPACT_ATOMS: atom_id res chain seq x y z
N MET A 1 11.18 14.32 -12.79
CA MET A 1 11.05 12.82 -12.70
C MET A 1 11.49 12.45 -11.30
N ILE A 2 10.67 11.67 -10.57
CA ILE A 2 11.00 11.20 -9.23
C ILE A 2 11.92 9.99 -9.34
N CYS A 3 13.04 10.03 -8.59
CA CYS A 3 14.05 8.98 -8.56
C CYS A 3 14.39 8.62 -7.11
N THR A 4 14.78 7.40 -6.88
CA THR A 4 15.47 6.95 -5.67
C THR A 4 16.91 6.54 -6.04
N THR A 5 17.60 5.78 -5.18
CA THR A 5 18.89 5.15 -5.47
C THR A 5 18.91 3.73 -4.90
N LEU A 6 19.79 2.88 -5.39
CA LEU A 6 19.94 1.54 -4.84
C LEU A 6 20.41 1.56 -3.38
N ASN A 7 21.24 2.54 -2.99
CA ASN A 7 21.65 2.69 -1.59
C ASN A 7 20.47 3.04 -0.70
N ARG A 8 19.60 3.99 -1.09
CA ARG A 8 18.38 4.33 -0.34
C ARG A 8 17.44 3.13 -0.20
N ILE A 9 17.24 2.36 -1.26
CA ILE A 9 16.42 1.13 -1.22
C ILE A 9 17.03 0.14 -0.23
N ARG A 10 18.33 -0.09 -0.26
CA ARG A 10 19.03 -1.04 0.65
C ARG A 10 18.90 -0.65 2.11
N GLU A 11 18.92 0.64 2.44
CA GLU A 11 18.75 1.16 3.81
C GLU A 11 17.39 0.85 4.42
N HIS A 12 16.38 0.53 3.60
CA HIS A 12 15.03 0.18 4.03
C HIS A 12 14.75 -1.33 4.05
N ASP A 13 15.79 -2.16 4.03
CA ASP A 13 15.69 -3.62 4.13
C ASP A 13 14.74 -4.25 3.09
N PRO A 14 15.01 -4.12 1.78
CA PRO A 14 14.17 -4.69 0.73
C PRO A 14 14.13 -6.21 0.82
N CYS A 15 13.03 -6.83 0.40
CA CYS A 15 12.95 -8.28 0.33
C CYS A 15 14.02 -8.84 -0.64
N VAL A 16 14.59 -9.99 -0.30
CA VAL A 16 15.70 -10.61 -1.04
C VAL A 16 15.37 -10.84 -2.51
N GLU A 17 14.17 -11.31 -2.79
CA GLU A 17 13.70 -11.60 -4.15
C GLU A 17 13.60 -10.32 -5.00
N GLY A 18 12.92 -9.30 -4.50
CA GLY A 18 12.77 -8.00 -5.18
C GLY A 18 14.13 -7.33 -5.40
N TRP A 19 15.02 -7.38 -4.41
CA TRP A 19 16.35 -6.82 -4.51
C TRP A 19 17.20 -7.49 -5.61
N LYS A 20 17.26 -8.82 -5.63
CA LYS A 20 17.97 -9.56 -6.65
C LYS A 20 17.45 -9.28 -8.05
N LYS A 21 16.12 -9.26 -8.20
CA LYS A 21 15.46 -8.98 -9.47
C LYS A 21 15.81 -7.60 -10.01
N LEU A 22 15.78 -6.59 -9.14
CA LEU A 22 16.15 -5.21 -9.50
C LEU A 22 17.61 -5.10 -9.95
N LEU A 23 18.55 -5.65 -9.15
CA LEU A 23 19.97 -5.65 -9.51
C LEU A 23 20.21 -6.36 -10.84
N GLN A 24 19.59 -7.51 -11.06
CA GLN A 24 19.72 -8.26 -12.31
C GLN A 24 19.20 -7.47 -13.50
N HIS A 25 18.05 -6.79 -13.36
CA HIS A 25 17.48 -5.95 -14.42
C HIS A 25 18.41 -4.78 -14.78
N LEU A 26 19.09 -4.20 -13.79
CA LEU A 26 20.03 -3.09 -13.97
C LEU A 26 21.42 -3.55 -14.41
N GLY A 27 21.71 -4.85 -14.43
CA GLY A 27 23.04 -5.40 -14.70
C GLY A 27 24.08 -5.02 -13.62
N LYS A 28 23.63 -4.80 -12.38
CA LYS A 28 24.46 -4.38 -11.24
C LYS A 28 24.63 -5.51 -10.22
N THR A 29 25.76 -5.51 -9.52
CA THR A 29 26.05 -6.46 -8.43
C THR A 29 26.07 -5.80 -7.06
N GLU A 30 26.19 -4.48 -7.01
CA GLU A 30 26.27 -3.67 -5.80
C GLU A 30 25.36 -2.48 -5.88
N ALA A 31 24.98 -1.95 -4.71
CA ALA A 31 24.20 -0.74 -4.61
C ALA A 31 25.08 0.51 -4.86
N ASP A 32 24.50 1.50 -5.48
CA ASP A 32 25.11 2.80 -5.76
C ASP A 32 24.12 3.95 -5.55
N ASP A 33 24.56 5.17 -5.82
CA ASP A 33 23.78 6.40 -5.71
C ASP A 33 23.36 6.98 -7.06
N GLU A 34 23.43 6.17 -8.14
CA GLU A 34 22.89 6.60 -9.41
C GLU A 34 21.37 6.81 -9.30
N PRO A 35 20.85 7.92 -9.87
CA PRO A 35 19.42 8.17 -9.88
C PRO A 35 18.65 7.04 -10.58
N LEU A 36 17.79 6.36 -9.83
CA LEU A 36 16.96 5.27 -10.30
C LEU A 36 15.50 5.75 -10.43
N PRO A 37 14.99 5.95 -11.65
CA PRO A 37 13.60 6.32 -11.87
C PRO A 37 12.61 5.25 -11.39
N PHE A 38 11.50 5.66 -10.78
CA PHE A 38 10.45 4.73 -10.36
C PHE A 38 9.85 3.92 -11.51
N SER A 39 9.83 4.46 -12.73
CA SER A 39 9.40 3.72 -13.93
C SER A 39 10.23 2.45 -14.16
N VAL A 40 11.54 2.50 -13.90
CA VAL A 40 12.43 1.34 -14.03
C VAL A 40 12.10 0.28 -12.98
N ILE A 41 11.75 0.68 -11.75
CA ILE A 41 11.31 -0.26 -10.71
C ILE A 41 9.98 -0.92 -11.10
N VAL A 42 9.05 -0.14 -11.68
CA VAL A 42 7.78 -0.71 -12.19
C VAL A 42 8.05 -1.73 -13.31
N GLU A 43 8.93 -1.43 -14.24
CA GLU A 43 9.30 -2.33 -15.33
C GLU A 43 9.95 -3.63 -14.84
N SER A 44 10.90 -3.51 -13.91
CA SER A 44 11.64 -4.67 -13.41
C SER A 44 10.80 -5.50 -12.44
N ASN A 45 10.20 -4.87 -11.42
CA ASN A 45 9.61 -5.54 -10.26
C ASN A 45 8.09 -5.46 -10.21
N GLY A 46 7.51 -4.52 -10.92
CA GLY A 46 6.08 -4.25 -10.91
C GLY A 46 5.66 -3.19 -9.88
N ILE A 47 4.37 -2.85 -9.93
CA ILE A 47 3.81 -1.73 -9.15
C ILE A 47 3.93 -1.92 -7.63
N LYS A 48 3.86 -3.15 -7.11
CA LYS A 48 3.94 -3.40 -5.67
C LYS A 48 5.28 -2.96 -5.08
N ASP A 49 6.38 -3.35 -5.72
CA ASP A 49 7.72 -3.00 -5.28
C ASP A 49 8.00 -1.50 -5.47
N ALA A 50 7.47 -0.90 -6.55
CA ALA A 50 7.56 0.54 -6.75
C ALA A 50 6.80 1.32 -5.66
N LEU A 51 5.60 0.89 -5.26
CA LEU A 51 4.85 1.50 -4.16
C LEU A 51 5.57 1.33 -2.81
N TRP A 52 6.16 0.16 -2.56
CA TRP A 52 7.00 -0.02 -1.38
C TRP A 52 8.19 0.94 -1.40
N ALA A 53 8.86 1.11 -2.55
CA ALA A 53 10.01 2.00 -2.69
C ALA A 53 9.68 3.49 -2.44
N CYS A 54 8.40 3.90 -2.43
CA CYS A 54 8.02 5.27 -2.08
C CYS A 54 8.52 5.71 -0.69
N CYS A 55 8.68 4.77 0.26
CA CYS A 55 9.23 5.08 1.59
C CYS A 55 10.68 5.56 1.56
N THR A 56 11.42 5.26 0.49
CA THR A 56 12.82 5.67 0.33
C THR A 56 13.00 7.14 -0.08
N VAL A 57 11.91 7.83 -0.42
CA VAL A 57 11.91 9.23 -0.87
C VAL A 57 10.80 10.03 -0.16
N PRO A 58 10.91 10.23 1.17
CA PRO A 58 9.89 10.92 1.98
C PRO A 58 9.71 12.39 1.59
N GLU A 59 10.66 12.99 0.90
CA GLU A 59 10.56 14.34 0.34
C GLU A 59 9.45 14.49 -0.70
N HIS A 60 8.93 13.37 -1.22
CA HIS A 60 7.81 13.29 -2.16
C HIS A 60 6.50 12.78 -1.50
N ASP A 61 6.37 12.88 -0.17
CA ASP A 61 5.15 12.42 0.56
C ASP A 61 3.86 13.03 0.01
N ARG A 62 3.92 14.27 -0.46
CA ARG A 62 2.77 14.94 -1.08
C ARG A 62 2.29 14.20 -2.33
N GLU A 63 3.20 13.86 -3.23
CA GLU A 63 2.91 13.17 -4.48
C GLU A 63 2.35 11.77 -4.20
N TRP A 64 2.96 11.06 -3.27
CA TRP A 64 2.50 9.72 -2.87
C TRP A 64 1.11 9.76 -2.24
N ARG A 65 0.84 10.76 -1.42
CA ARG A 65 -0.46 10.98 -0.80
C ARG A 65 -1.54 11.31 -1.84
N LEU A 66 -1.23 12.17 -2.80
CA LEU A 66 -2.16 12.50 -3.89
C LEU A 66 -2.45 11.27 -4.76
N PHE A 67 -1.44 10.43 -5.01
CA PHE A 67 -1.65 9.17 -5.71
C PHE A 67 -2.55 8.20 -4.92
N ALA A 68 -2.34 8.08 -3.61
CA ALA A 68 -3.20 7.26 -2.74
C ALA A 68 -4.64 7.77 -2.71
N VAL A 69 -4.83 9.10 -2.64
CA VAL A 69 -6.16 9.73 -2.75
C VAL A 69 -6.80 9.41 -4.10
N TRP A 70 -6.05 9.53 -5.19
CA TRP A 70 -6.54 9.17 -6.52
C TRP A 70 -7.01 7.71 -6.58
N CYS A 71 -6.22 6.77 -6.06
CA CYS A 71 -6.61 5.35 -5.98
C CYS A 71 -7.90 5.15 -5.17
N ALA A 72 -8.02 5.81 -4.00
CA ALA A 72 -9.21 5.72 -3.16
C ALA A 72 -10.46 6.30 -3.85
N ARG A 73 -10.31 7.38 -4.62
CA ARG A 73 -11.40 7.98 -5.43
C ARG A 73 -11.96 7.02 -6.48
N GLN A 74 -11.12 6.14 -7.08
CA GLN A 74 -11.60 5.16 -8.08
C GLN A 74 -12.62 4.19 -7.49
N VAL A 75 -12.52 3.89 -6.20
CA VAL A 75 -13.38 2.93 -5.49
C VAL A 75 -14.30 3.60 -4.45
N GLN A 76 -14.30 4.92 -4.38
CA GLN A 76 -15.08 5.69 -3.40
C GLN A 76 -16.58 5.42 -3.49
N HIS A 77 -17.10 5.13 -4.68
CA HIS A 77 -18.50 4.79 -4.92
C HIS A 77 -18.93 3.48 -4.24
N LEU A 78 -17.97 2.63 -3.82
CA LEU A 78 -18.22 1.39 -3.06
C LEU A 78 -18.23 1.62 -1.54
N MET A 79 -17.79 2.80 -1.08
CA MET A 79 -17.75 3.13 0.33
C MET A 79 -19.12 3.58 0.81
N THR A 80 -19.60 3.01 1.90
CA THR A 80 -20.91 3.32 2.48
C THR A 80 -20.84 4.22 3.70
N ASP A 81 -19.67 4.30 4.36
CA ASP A 81 -19.47 5.12 5.55
C ASP A 81 -18.95 6.51 5.21
N GLN A 82 -19.70 7.54 5.67
CA GLN A 82 -19.35 8.94 5.45
C GLN A 82 -17.98 9.33 6.03
N ARG A 83 -17.55 8.68 7.10
CA ARG A 83 -16.23 8.93 7.72
C ARG A 83 -15.10 8.55 6.78
N SER A 84 -15.25 7.47 6.01
CA SER A 84 -14.29 7.05 4.98
C SER A 84 -14.21 8.08 3.84
N HIS A 85 -15.35 8.64 3.41
CA HIS A 85 -15.37 9.72 2.41
C HIS A 85 -14.65 10.98 2.93
N GLU A 86 -14.91 11.35 4.19
CA GLU A 86 -14.28 12.53 4.80
C GLU A 86 -12.77 12.34 4.99
N ALA A 87 -12.30 11.14 5.36
CA ALA A 87 -10.87 10.85 5.45
C ALA A 87 -10.14 11.07 4.11
N ILE A 88 -10.75 10.69 2.99
CA ILE A 88 -10.19 10.93 1.65
C ILE A 88 -10.14 12.45 1.38
N ASN A 89 -11.20 13.20 1.68
CA ASN A 89 -11.26 14.64 1.49
C ASN A 89 -10.19 15.37 2.32
N VAL A 90 -10.03 14.98 3.58
CA VAL A 90 -9.03 15.59 4.47
C VAL A 90 -7.61 15.21 4.03
N ALA A 91 -7.38 13.97 3.59
CA ALA A 91 -6.08 13.54 3.07
C ALA A 91 -5.66 14.34 1.82
N GLU A 92 -6.62 14.63 0.92
CA GLU A 92 -6.39 15.48 -0.25
C GLU A 92 -6.06 16.91 0.18
N ARG A 93 -6.87 17.51 1.06
CA ARG A 93 -6.63 18.87 1.59
C ARG A 93 -5.28 18.96 2.29
N PHE A 94 -4.90 17.96 3.07
CA PHE A 94 -3.60 17.91 3.74
C PHE A 94 -2.45 17.89 2.72
N ALA A 95 -2.53 17.05 1.69
CA ALA A 95 -1.52 16.99 0.63
C ALA A 95 -1.40 18.33 -0.14
N LEU A 96 -2.50 19.09 -0.24
CA LEU A 96 -2.54 20.42 -0.86
C LEU A 96 -2.18 21.56 0.10
N GLY A 97 -1.85 21.26 1.37
CA GLY A 97 -1.52 22.27 2.39
C GLY A 97 -2.75 23.00 2.95
N ALA A 98 -3.96 22.50 2.71
CA ALA A 98 -5.23 23.08 3.13
C ALA A 98 -5.88 22.39 4.34
N ALA A 99 -5.15 21.48 5.00
CA ALA A 99 -5.53 20.87 6.27
C ALA A 99 -4.28 20.63 7.13
N THR A 100 -4.47 20.53 8.43
CA THR A 100 -3.40 20.26 9.39
C THR A 100 -3.19 18.76 9.61
N LYS A 101 -2.04 18.39 10.16
CA LYS A 101 -1.76 17.00 10.55
C LYS A 101 -2.78 16.48 11.58
N ASN A 102 -3.23 17.32 12.50
CA ASN A 102 -4.23 16.94 13.50
C ASN A 102 -5.59 16.62 12.85
N GLU A 103 -6.02 17.40 11.86
CA GLU A 103 -7.24 17.12 11.09
C GLU A 103 -7.12 15.81 10.34
N LEU A 104 -5.96 15.52 9.71
CA LEU A 104 -5.71 14.26 9.03
C LEU A 104 -5.79 13.08 10.00
N ASP A 105 -5.12 13.15 11.14
CA ASP A 105 -5.11 12.08 12.14
C ASP A 105 -6.50 11.84 12.72
N ALA A 106 -7.27 12.89 13.01
CA ALA A 106 -8.64 12.78 13.48
C ALA A 106 -9.56 12.10 12.44
N ALA A 107 -9.45 12.48 11.17
CA ALA A 107 -10.24 11.89 10.09
C ALA A 107 -9.86 10.42 9.83
N CYS A 108 -8.58 10.07 9.87
CA CYS A 108 -8.11 8.70 9.74
C CYS A 108 -8.60 7.83 10.89
N ASN A 109 -8.52 8.31 12.14
CA ASN A 109 -9.03 7.58 13.31
C ASN A 109 -10.54 7.35 13.20
N ALA A 110 -11.31 8.38 12.83
CA ALA A 110 -12.75 8.24 12.63
C ALA A 110 -13.10 7.22 11.54
N ALA A 111 -12.31 7.16 10.47
CA ALA A 111 -12.49 6.16 9.40
C ALA A 111 -12.09 4.75 9.86
N CYS A 112 -11.06 4.61 10.70
CA CYS A 112 -10.68 3.31 11.29
C CYS A 112 -11.76 2.77 12.23
N ASP A 113 -12.49 3.67 12.92
CA ASP A 113 -13.62 3.32 13.78
C ASP A 113 -14.93 3.08 12.98
N ALA A 114 -14.87 3.23 11.64
CA ALA A 114 -16.02 2.94 10.80
C ALA A 114 -16.40 1.46 10.89
N ASP A 115 -17.69 1.20 11.01
CA ASP A 115 -18.19 -0.18 10.94
C ASP A 115 -18.22 -0.61 9.47
N PHE A 116 -17.51 -1.68 9.16
CA PHE A 116 -17.46 -2.29 7.83
C PHE A 116 -18.23 -3.62 7.84
N PRO A 117 -19.58 -3.61 7.93
CA PRO A 117 -20.37 -4.81 8.12
C PRO A 117 -20.20 -5.84 7.02
N ALA A 118 -20.05 -5.40 5.77
CA ALA A 118 -19.84 -6.31 4.63
C ALA A 118 -18.46 -6.98 4.67
N GLN A 119 -17.40 -6.23 4.99
CA GLN A 119 -16.05 -6.77 5.12
C GLN A 119 -15.93 -7.71 6.32
N LYS A 120 -16.55 -7.33 7.44
CA LYS A 120 -16.61 -8.19 8.65
C LYS A 120 -17.36 -9.49 8.37
N ALA A 121 -18.52 -9.42 7.71
CA ALA A 121 -19.28 -10.61 7.34
C ALA A 121 -18.49 -11.54 6.42
N GLU A 122 -17.82 -10.98 5.39
CA GLU A 122 -17.00 -11.75 4.47
C GLU A 122 -15.77 -12.36 5.16
N PHE A 123 -15.10 -11.61 6.03
CA PHE A 123 -14.01 -12.16 6.82
C PHE A 123 -14.45 -13.35 7.67
N LEU A 124 -15.57 -13.18 8.42
CA LEU A 124 -16.12 -14.27 9.23
C LEU A 124 -16.48 -15.49 8.38
N ARG A 125 -17.08 -15.27 7.21
CA ARG A 125 -17.39 -16.35 6.27
C ARG A 125 -16.14 -17.15 5.87
N VAL A 126 -15.09 -16.43 5.45
CA VAL A 126 -13.82 -17.06 5.01
C VAL A 126 -13.18 -17.87 6.13
N VAL A 127 -13.05 -17.33 7.34
CA VAL A 127 -12.40 -18.04 8.45
C VAL A 127 -13.22 -19.24 8.90
N THR A 128 -14.56 -19.13 8.94
CA THR A 128 -15.44 -20.23 9.32
C THR A 128 -15.41 -21.37 8.29
N GLU A 129 -15.42 -21.05 6.99
CA GLU A 129 -15.29 -22.05 5.93
C GLU A 129 -13.92 -22.74 5.96
N THR A 130 -12.85 -22.01 6.25
CA THR A 130 -11.50 -22.57 6.39
C THR A 130 -11.42 -23.54 7.56
N GLU A 131 -11.97 -23.19 8.72
CA GLU A 131 -12.04 -24.06 9.89
C GLU A 131 -12.88 -25.33 9.61
N CYS A 132 -13.98 -25.20 8.88
CA CYS A 132 -14.80 -26.32 8.47
C CYS A 132 -14.04 -27.27 7.54
N CYS A 133 -13.30 -26.74 6.57
CA CYS A 133 -12.48 -27.54 5.65
C CYS A 133 -11.35 -28.28 6.37
N GLU A 134 -10.70 -27.65 7.35
CA GLU A 134 -9.66 -28.29 8.17
C GLU A 134 -10.24 -29.39 9.07
N ALA A 135 -11.41 -29.17 9.67
CA ALA A 135 -12.10 -30.15 10.48
C ALA A 135 -12.54 -31.37 9.66
N ILE A 136 -12.99 -31.18 8.42
CA ILE A 136 -13.37 -32.27 7.49
C ILE A 136 -12.11 -33.07 7.09
N ARG A 137 -11.00 -32.39 6.74
CA ARG A 137 -9.74 -33.05 6.43
C ARG A 137 -9.17 -33.84 7.61
N ALA A 138 -9.29 -33.32 8.83
CA ALA A 138 -8.83 -33.98 10.05
C ALA A 138 -9.63 -35.26 10.36
N ARG A 139 -10.89 -35.35 9.92
CA ARG A 139 -11.76 -36.57 10.06
C ARG A 139 -11.55 -37.58 8.95
N GLY A 140 -10.72 -37.30 7.94
CA GLY A 140 -10.48 -38.22 6.82
C GLY A 140 -11.67 -38.38 5.88
N GLU A 141 -12.70 -37.56 5.98
CA GLU A 141 -13.84 -37.54 5.08
C GLU A 141 -13.42 -36.77 3.79
N LYS A 142 -13.55 -37.45 2.64
CA LYS A 142 -13.39 -36.76 1.33
C LYS A 142 -14.63 -35.89 1.06
N PRO A 143 -14.45 -34.72 0.49
CA PRO A 143 -15.56 -33.86 0.09
C PRO A 143 -16.42 -34.48 -1.00
#